data_4acd0d34251ff9f957aabac9f6fa2300
#
_entry.id   4acd0d34251ff9f957aabac9f6fa2300
#
_cell.length_a   1.000
_cell.length_b   1.000
_cell.length_c   1.000
_cell.angle_alpha   90.00
_cell.angle_beta   90.00
_cell.angle_gamma   90.00
#
_symmetry.space_group_name_H-M   'P 1'
#
loop_
_entity.id
_entity.type
_entity.pdbx_description
1 polymer ?
#
loop_
_entity_poly.entity_id
_entity_poly.type
_entity_poly.pdbx_seq_one_letter_code
_entity_poly.pdbx_strand_id
1 'polypeptide(L)'
;MSRAANGHECYQLPDAKPSFVRVVLDILTTDCGFTLLRELGIGLDEIVAEVQRGDVRLYVAWDNWMGFDILSRSDIGDPVVRELASYFDARKDDPRYDRHFEHTNAA
;
A
#
# COMPACT_ATOMS: atom_id res chain seq x y z
N MET A 1 -9.93 6.19 -5.93
CA MET A 1 -9.41 6.19 -4.56
C MET A 1 -10.54 6.36 -3.57
N SER A 2 -10.45 5.76 -2.42
CA SER A 2 -11.53 5.75 -1.42
C SER A 2 -11.06 6.37 -0.10
N ARG A 3 -11.99 6.55 0.83
CA ARG A 3 -11.68 6.97 2.18
C ARG A 3 -11.86 5.79 3.13
N ALA A 4 -10.97 5.70 4.11
CA ALA A 4 -11.07 4.70 5.15
C ALA A 4 -12.20 5.05 6.13
N ALA A 5 -12.51 4.12 7.02
CA ALA A 5 -13.53 4.33 8.05
C ALA A 5 -13.24 5.52 8.96
N ASN A 6 -11.96 5.89 9.13
CA ASN A 6 -11.56 7.05 9.93
C ASN A 6 -11.70 8.38 9.18
N GLY A 7 -12.18 8.38 7.94
CA GLY A 7 -12.35 9.58 7.14
C GLY A 7 -11.13 10.04 6.36
N HIS A 8 -10.00 9.37 6.52
CA HIS A 8 -8.77 9.72 5.80
C HIS A 8 -8.63 8.97 4.49
N GLU A 9 -7.71 9.44 3.64
CA GLU A 9 -7.48 8.84 2.34
C GLU A 9 -6.91 7.43 2.46
N CYS A 10 -7.34 6.56 1.56
CA CYS A 10 -6.91 5.18 1.49
C CYS A 10 -6.77 4.76 0.03
N TYR A 11 -5.62 4.17 -0.32
CA TYR A 11 -5.41 3.60 -1.65
C TYR A 11 -5.53 2.08 -1.54
N GLN A 12 -6.50 1.51 -2.23
CA GLN A 12 -6.82 0.08 -2.14
C GLN A 12 -6.59 -0.64 -3.45
N LEU A 13 -6.03 -1.85 -3.34
CA LEU A 13 -5.85 -2.76 -4.45
C LEU A 13 -6.33 -4.15 -4.00
N PRO A 14 -7.63 -4.44 -4.18
CA PRO A 14 -8.24 -5.66 -3.64
C PRO A 14 -7.66 -6.96 -4.22
N ASP A 15 -7.15 -6.91 -5.43
CA ASP A 15 -6.63 -8.10 -6.11
C ASP A 15 -5.15 -8.36 -5.85
N ALA A 16 -4.50 -7.54 -5.06
CA ALA A 16 -3.09 -7.71 -4.76
C ALA A 16 -2.86 -8.89 -3.81
N LYS A 17 -1.79 -9.62 -4.06
CA LYS A 17 -1.34 -10.71 -3.20
C LYS A 17 -0.54 -10.15 -2.03
N PRO A 18 -0.37 -10.90 -0.92
CA PRO A 18 0.44 -10.43 0.21
C PRO A 18 1.90 -10.10 -0.18
N SER A 19 2.45 -10.77 -1.17
CA SER A 19 3.80 -10.50 -1.67
C SER A 19 3.96 -9.06 -2.19
N PHE A 20 2.88 -8.41 -2.59
CA PHE A 20 2.93 -7.03 -3.08
C PHE A 20 3.34 -6.03 -2.00
N VAL A 21 3.08 -6.34 -0.74
CA VAL A 21 3.51 -5.49 0.37
C VAL A 21 5.01 -5.27 0.33
N ARG A 22 5.78 -6.34 0.11
CA ARG A 22 7.24 -6.24 0.07
C ARG A 22 7.71 -5.37 -1.10
N VAL A 23 7.06 -5.51 -2.25
CA VAL A 23 7.38 -4.70 -3.43
C VAL A 23 7.14 -3.22 -3.14
N VAL A 24 5.99 -2.91 -2.54
CA VAL A 24 5.63 -1.52 -2.20
C VAL A 24 6.59 -0.95 -1.16
N LEU A 25 6.92 -1.71 -0.12
CA LEU A 25 7.86 -1.24 0.90
C LEU A 25 9.22 -0.93 0.30
N ASP A 26 9.71 -1.76 -0.62
CA ASP A 26 10.97 -1.49 -1.31
C ASP A 26 10.90 -0.20 -2.11
N ILE A 27 9.82 0.02 -2.86
CA ILE A 27 9.64 1.23 -3.65
C ILE A 27 9.56 2.47 -2.75
N LEU A 28 8.78 2.39 -1.68
CA LEU A 28 8.62 3.52 -0.76
C LEU A 28 9.96 3.90 -0.11
N THR A 29 10.76 2.92 0.26
CA THR A 29 12.03 3.20 0.94
C THR A 29 13.15 3.59 -0.01
N THR A 30 13.15 3.07 -1.24
CA THR A 30 14.22 3.38 -2.20
C THR A 30 13.90 4.55 -3.12
N ASP A 31 12.65 4.69 -3.56
CA ASP A 31 12.28 5.66 -4.58
C ASP A 31 11.47 6.84 -4.05
N CYS A 32 10.75 6.67 -2.94
CA CYS A 32 9.81 7.66 -2.46
C CYS A 32 10.26 8.36 -1.16
N GLY A 33 11.42 8.02 -0.64
CA GLY A 33 12.00 8.72 0.52
C GLY A 33 11.41 8.34 1.87
N PHE A 34 10.69 7.23 1.96
CA PHE A 34 10.14 6.75 3.23
C PHE A 34 11.16 5.93 4.01
N THR A 35 10.96 5.88 5.33
CA THR A 35 11.68 4.99 6.23
C THR A 35 10.70 3.99 6.79
N LEU A 36 11.06 2.71 6.76
CA LEU A 36 10.27 1.67 7.40
C LEU A 36 10.50 1.74 8.92
N LEU A 37 9.43 2.03 9.68
CA LEU A 37 9.52 2.12 11.12
C LEU A 37 9.38 0.76 11.79
N ARG A 38 8.42 -0.04 11.33
CA ARG A 38 8.17 -1.37 11.90
C ARG A 38 7.21 -2.16 11.03
N GLU A 39 7.28 -3.46 11.17
CA GLU A 39 6.30 -4.39 10.64
C GLU A 39 5.51 -4.95 11.82
N LEU A 40 4.19 -4.93 11.70
CA LEU A 40 3.26 -5.34 12.76
C LEU A 40 2.35 -6.44 12.24
N GLY A 41 1.86 -7.28 13.16
CA GLY A 41 0.76 -8.16 12.86
C GLY A 41 1.05 -9.16 11.76
N ILE A 42 2.16 -9.87 11.89
CA ILE A 42 2.48 -10.91 10.92
C ILE A 42 1.66 -12.14 11.28
N GLY A 43 0.46 -12.20 10.71
CA GLY A 43 -0.34 -13.41 10.76
C GLY A 43 -0.43 -14.03 9.38
N LEU A 44 -1.10 -15.16 9.27
CA LEU A 44 -1.34 -15.80 7.98
C LEU A 44 -2.27 -14.95 7.10
N ASP A 45 -3.11 -14.15 7.73
CA ASP A 45 -4.18 -13.41 7.06
C ASP A 45 -3.99 -11.90 7.04
N GLU A 46 -2.92 -11.38 7.65
CA GLU A 46 -2.73 -9.96 7.77
C GLU A 46 -1.26 -9.58 7.85
N ILE A 47 -0.88 -8.54 7.14
CA ILE A 47 0.44 -7.93 7.20
C ILE A 47 0.22 -6.43 7.36
N VAL A 48 0.90 -5.80 8.33
CA VAL A 48 0.82 -4.34 8.53
C VAL A 48 2.23 -3.82 8.73
N ALA A 49 2.57 -2.75 8.01
CA ALA A 49 3.83 -2.05 8.16
C ALA A 49 3.57 -0.56 8.33
N GLU A 50 4.42 0.12 9.10
CA GLU A 50 4.35 1.55 9.29
C GLU A 50 5.57 2.20 8.67
N VAL A 51 5.34 3.22 7.84
CA VAL A 51 6.41 3.97 7.17
C VAL A 51 6.27 5.46 7.49
N GLN A 52 7.38 6.19 7.40
CA GLN A 52 7.41 7.61 7.70
C GLN A 52 8.28 8.37 6.69
N ARG A 53 7.80 9.55 6.31
CA ARG A 53 8.57 10.52 5.53
C ARG A 53 8.30 11.90 6.14
N GLY A 54 9.34 12.48 6.79
CA GLY A 54 9.14 13.73 7.54
C GLY A 54 8.13 13.52 8.67
N ASP A 55 7.09 14.34 8.72
CA ASP A 55 6.03 14.24 9.71
C ASP A 55 4.88 13.34 9.28
N VAL A 56 4.96 12.74 8.09
CA VAL A 56 3.90 11.92 7.55
C VAL A 56 4.14 10.46 7.88
N ARG A 57 3.17 9.82 8.54
CA ARG A 57 3.16 8.38 8.78
C ARG A 57 2.03 7.74 8.02
N LEU A 58 2.34 6.63 7.37
CA LEU A 58 1.36 5.86 6.62
C LEU A 58 1.43 4.41 7.06
N TYR A 59 0.30 3.71 6.93
CA TYR A 59 0.23 2.28 7.11
C TYR A 59 0.13 1.61 5.76
N VAL A 60 0.95 0.60 5.55
CA VAL A 60 0.92 -0.26 4.36
C VAL A 60 0.47 -1.62 4.85
N ALA A 61 -0.64 -2.10 4.32
CA ALA A 61 -1.27 -3.29 4.86
C ALA A 61 -1.81 -4.20 3.78
N TRP A 62 -1.94 -5.46 4.14
CA TRP A 62 -2.64 -6.45 3.34
C TRP A 62 -3.41 -7.37 4.29
N ASP A 63 -4.66 -7.68 3.94
CA ASP A 63 -5.41 -8.72 4.63
C ASP A 63 -6.18 -9.55 3.63
N ASN A 64 -6.65 -10.71 4.10
CA ASN A 64 -7.27 -11.70 3.24
C ASN A 64 -8.65 -11.27 2.70
N TRP A 65 -9.27 -10.27 3.30
CA TRP A 65 -10.60 -9.80 2.88
C TRP A 65 -10.54 -8.56 2.00
N MET A 66 -9.67 -7.62 2.34
CA MET A 66 -9.63 -6.31 1.69
C MET A 66 -8.51 -6.18 0.67
N GLY A 67 -7.57 -7.12 0.65
CA GLY A 67 -6.38 -7.01 -0.19
C GLY A 67 -5.39 -6.01 0.37
N PHE A 68 -4.72 -5.31 -0.53
CA PHE A 68 -3.67 -4.34 -0.18
C PHE A 68 -4.24 -2.96 0.01
N ASP A 69 -3.72 -2.22 1.01
CA ASP A 69 -4.02 -0.79 1.10
C ASP A 69 -2.85 0.02 1.66
N ILE A 70 -2.88 1.31 1.33
CA ILE A 70 -2.04 2.33 1.97
C ILE A 70 -2.99 3.29 2.65
N LEU A 71 -2.84 3.46 3.95
CA LEU A 71 -3.78 4.19 4.78
C LEU A 71 -3.12 5.39 5.44
N SER A 72 -3.73 6.57 5.26
CA SER A 72 -3.37 7.77 6.01
C SER A 72 -4.14 7.80 7.33
N ARG A 73 -3.52 8.43 8.33
CA ARG A 73 -4.15 8.66 9.63
C ARG A 73 -4.14 10.13 10.05
N SER A 74 -3.78 11.00 9.12
CA SER A 74 -3.69 12.42 9.41
C SER A 74 -4.01 13.25 8.18
N ASP A 75 -4.36 14.50 8.40
CA ASP A 75 -4.66 15.41 7.30
C ASP A 75 -3.42 15.67 6.43
N ILE A 76 -2.24 15.69 7.04
CA ILE A 76 -1.00 15.88 6.28
C ILE A 76 -0.63 14.65 5.47
N GLY A 77 -1.12 13.48 5.85
CA GLY A 77 -0.88 12.24 5.10
C GLY A 77 -1.80 12.06 3.90
N ASP A 78 -2.99 12.66 3.94
CA ASP A 78 -3.98 12.47 2.88
C ASP A 78 -3.45 12.85 1.48
N PRO A 79 -2.83 14.03 1.27
CA PRO A 79 -2.28 14.35 -0.04
C PRO A 79 -1.12 13.42 -0.44
N VAL A 80 -0.40 12.88 0.51
CA VAL A 80 0.68 11.93 0.23
C VAL A 80 0.11 10.60 -0.29
N VAL A 81 -0.98 10.12 0.29
CA VAL A 81 -1.65 8.92 -0.22
C VAL A 81 -2.11 9.15 -1.66
N ARG A 82 -2.66 10.31 -1.98
CA ARG A 82 -3.04 10.64 -3.36
C ARG A 82 -1.83 10.67 -4.30
N GLU A 83 -0.71 11.23 -3.84
CA GLU A 83 0.55 11.22 -4.60
C GLU A 83 0.99 9.79 -4.91
N LEU A 84 0.97 8.92 -3.91
CA LEU A 84 1.37 7.53 -4.06
C LEU A 84 0.40 6.74 -4.94
N ALA A 85 -0.90 7.02 -4.83
CA ALA A 85 -1.89 6.39 -5.69
C ALA A 85 -1.59 6.69 -7.17
N SER A 86 -1.28 7.94 -7.48
CA SER A 86 -0.91 8.33 -8.85
C SER A 86 0.39 7.65 -9.28
N TYR A 87 1.35 7.56 -8.39
CA TYR A 87 2.63 6.92 -8.66
C TYR A 87 2.43 5.44 -9.03
N PHE A 88 1.65 4.71 -8.23
CA PHE A 88 1.43 3.29 -8.49
C PHE A 88 0.49 3.05 -9.67
N ASP A 89 -0.53 3.87 -9.83
CA ASP A 89 -1.44 3.75 -10.97
C ASP A 89 -0.73 3.95 -12.31
N ALA A 90 0.26 4.82 -12.34
CA ALA A 90 1.06 5.04 -13.55
C ALA A 90 1.95 3.84 -13.90
N ARG A 91 2.13 2.90 -12.96
CA ARG A 91 3.00 1.73 -13.11
C ARG A 91 2.25 0.41 -13.15
N LYS A 92 0.94 0.45 -13.33
CA LYS A 92 0.12 -0.77 -13.33
C LYS A 92 0.56 -1.80 -14.37
N ASP A 93 1.11 -1.35 -15.48
CA ASP A 93 1.54 -2.23 -16.56
C ASP A 93 2.97 -2.74 -16.38
N ASP A 94 3.63 -2.37 -15.30
CA ASP A 94 4.98 -2.84 -15.01
C ASP A 94 4.95 -4.34 -14.68
N PRO A 95 5.76 -5.18 -15.38
CA PRO A 95 5.78 -6.61 -15.11
C PRO A 95 6.11 -6.98 -13.67
N ARG A 96 6.82 -6.11 -12.94
CA ARG A 96 7.11 -6.35 -11.53
C ARG A 96 5.84 -6.39 -10.68
N TYR A 97 4.79 -5.70 -11.10
CA TYR A 97 3.53 -5.64 -10.36
C TYR A 97 2.63 -6.80 -10.73
N ASP A 98 2.60 -7.15 -12.01
CA ASP A 98 1.64 -8.09 -12.56
C ASP A 98 1.60 -9.42 -11.81
N ARG A 99 2.77 -9.97 -11.48
CA ARG A 99 2.87 -11.26 -10.79
C ARG A 99 2.34 -11.23 -9.35
N HIS A 100 2.11 -10.04 -8.80
CA HIS A 100 1.64 -9.85 -7.42
C HIS A 100 0.14 -9.60 -7.34
N PHE A 101 -0.56 -9.77 -8.44
CA PHE A 101 -2.01 -9.65 -8.49
C PHE A 101 -2.64 -10.97 -8.88
N GLU A 102 -3.84 -11.20 -8.35
CA GLU A 102 -4.62 -12.35 -8.76
C GLU A 102 -5.32 -12.03 -10.06
N HIS A 103 -5.10 -12.88 -11.06
CA HIS A 103 -5.79 -12.75 -12.34
C HIS A 103 -6.92 -13.77 -12.37
N THR A 104 -8.14 -13.26 -12.38
CA THR A 104 -9.31 -14.11 -12.30
C THR A 104 -9.74 -14.71 -13.63
N ASN A 105 -9.26 -14.18 -14.72
CA ASN A 105 -9.57 -14.76 -16.00
C ASN A 105 -8.53 -15.80 -16.34
N ALA A 106 -8.82 -16.99 -16.07
CA ALA A 106 -7.94 -18.09 -16.39
C ALA A 106 -7.78 -18.35 -17.89
N ALA A 107 -8.35 -17.52 -18.66
CA ALA A 107 -8.28 -17.67 -20.12
C ALA A 107 -6.88 -17.44 -20.65
#